data_7be7efa1f0cf9130c07c3ef9a8d3b7ee
#
_entry.id   7be7efa1f0cf9130c07c3ef9a8d3b7ee
#
_cell.length_a   1.000
_cell.length_b   1.000
_cell.length_c   1.000
_cell.angle_alpha   90.00
_cell.angle_beta   90.00
_cell.angle_gamma   90.00
#
_symmetry.space_group_name_H-M   'P 1'
#
loop_
_entity.id
_entity.type
_entity.pdbx_description
1 polymer ?
#
loop_
_entity_poly.entity_id
_entity_poly.type
_entity_poly.pdbx_seq_one_letter_code
_entity_poly.pdbx_strand_id
1 'polypeptide(L)'
;MERSFSQVTSLCRKLDVPLVIAGDLFDKWNPPPQLIEFVAAQLIQLERVYAIPGQHDLPNHNYELMHKSGYGVLRTAGIITDMHPGVPYKIGDFSFIGFPWGYEITKPHKGSGMPMVAIAHRYIWTEGHTYVGADPRLSVTQSSILKHYTASFFGDNHKGFLWIRGKCSVLNCGGFMRRKSDEKSYQPSVGLLYTDGTVKRHPILTTEDVFHRNPELDKIVPEIDMDEFISEMNRLGDVAINFPEQILRYIDEHSLEPNVKEALQHLLLPF
;
A
#
# COMPACT_ATOMS: atom_id res chain seq x y z
N MET A 1 6.84 -4.85 -13.69
CA MET A 1 7.37 -4.84 -12.29
C MET A 1 8.90 -4.80 -12.27
N GLU A 2 9.60 -5.76 -12.83
CA GLU A 2 11.08 -5.83 -12.80
C GLU A 2 11.76 -4.53 -13.23
N ARG A 3 11.33 -3.93 -14.34
CA ARG A 3 11.85 -2.64 -14.82
C ARG A 3 11.68 -1.50 -13.81
N SER A 4 10.50 -1.38 -13.21
CA SER A 4 10.23 -0.33 -12.22
C SER A 4 11.12 -0.51 -10.99
N PHE A 5 11.26 -1.74 -10.51
CA PHE A 5 12.10 -2.05 -9.37
C PHE A 5 13.60 -1.76 -9.67
N SER A 6 14.09 -2.18 -10.83
CA SER A 6 15.46 -1.91 -11.28
C SER A 6 15.74 -0.41 -11.46
N GLN A 7 14.77 0.38 -11.88
CA GLN A 7 14.92 1.85 -11.93
C GLN A 7 15.16 2.44 -10.54
N VAL A 8 14.41 1.97 -9.51
CA VAL A 8 14.56 2.46 -8.14
C VAL A 8 15.92 2.08 -7.57
N THR A 9 16.34 0.82 -7.69
CA THR A 9 17.65 0.38 -7.19
C THR A 9 18.79 1.10 -7.91
N SER A 10 18.67 1.34 -9.22
CA SER A 10 19.63 2.13 -9.98
C SER A 10 19.67 3.60 -9.54
N LEU A 11 18.51 4.19 -9.21
CA LEU A 11 18.43 5.54 -8.67
C LEU A 11 19.12 5.64 -7.31
N CYS A 12 18.87 4.69 -6.40
CA CYS A 12 19.52 4.65 -5.09
C CYS A 12 21.04 4.58 -5.22
N ARG A 13 21.57 3.68 -6.08
CA ARG A 13 23.02 3.57 -6.36
C ARG A 13 23.60 4.85 -6.94
N LYS A 14 22.90 5.46 -7.91
CA LYS A 14 23.35 6.72 -8.55
C LYS A 14 23.43 7.88 -7.57
N LEU A 15 22.50 7.95 -6.62
CA LEU A 15 22.45 9.01 -5.62
C LEU A 15 23.21 8.68 -4.34
N ASP A 16 23.71 7.45 -4.22
CA ASP A 16 24.38 6.92 -3.02
C ASP A 16 23.52 7.11 -1.75
N VAL A 17 22.25 6.66 -1.83
CA VAL A 17 21.28 6.81 -0.75
C VAL A 17 20.66 5.47 -0.37
N PRO A 18 20.27 5.27 0.92
CA PRO A 18 19.53 4.08 1.33
C PRO A 18 18.13 4.04 0.71
N LEU A 19 17.61 2.82 0.56
CA LEU A 19 16.22 2.59 0.19
C LEU A 19 15.38 2.35 1.44
N VAL A 20 14.19 2.97 1.50
CA VAL A 20 13.18 2.70 2.54
C VAL A 20 11.91 2.22 1.89
N ILE A 21 11.40 1.04 2.30
CA ILE A 21 10.23 0.38 1.73
C ILE A 21 9.09 0.44 2.75
N ALA A 22 7.97 1.05 2.34
CA ALA A 22 6.81 1.27 3.19
C ALA A 22 5.76 0.14 3.09
N GLY A 23 6.21 -1.12 3.06
CA GLY A 23 5.37 -2.32 3.07
C GLY A 23 4.95 -2.82 1.70
N ASP A 24 4.33 -4.01 1.70
CA ASP A 24 3.87 -4.75 0.52
C ASP A 24 4.97 -4.89 -0.55
N LEU A 25 6.14 -5.38 -0.10
CA LEU A 25 7.25 -5.71 -0.99
C LEU A 25 6.85 -6.82 -1.97
N PHE A 26 6.03 -7.75 -1.50
CA PHE A 26 5.42 -8.81 -2.29
C PHE A 26 3.89 -8.70 -2.28
N ASP A 27 3.26 -9.17 -3.36
CA ASP A 27 1.80 -9.25 -3.50
C ASP A 27 1.16 -10.36 -2.63
N LYS A 28 1.99 -11.30 -2.16
CA LYS A 28 1.61 -12.41 -1.27
C LYS A 28 2.78 -12.75 -0.35
N TRP A 29 2.48 -13.21 0.86
CA TRP A 29 3.48 -13.63 1.84
C TRP A 29 4.38 -14.79 1.38
N ASN A 30 3.87 -15.64 0.47
CA ASN A 30 4.56 -16.80 -0.11
C ASN A 30 4.84 -16.60 -1.61
N PRO A 31 5.67 -15.61 -2.00
CA PRO A 31 6.02 -15.40 -3.39
C PRO A 31 6.83 -16.58 -3.93
N PRO A 32 6.80 -16.85 -5.25
CA PRO A 32 7.61 -17.91 -5.84
C PRO A 32 9.11 -17.62 -5.63
N PRO A 33 9.95 -18.67 -5.47
CA PRO A 33 11.39 -18.51 -5.19
C PRO A 33 12.12 -17.61 -6.19
N GLN A 34 11.75 -17.64 -7.46
CA GLN A 34 12.35 -16.79 -8.51
C GLN A 34 12.10 -15.30 -8.26
N LEU A 35 10.95 -14.95 -7.68
CA LEU A 35 10.67 -13.57 -7.34
C LEU A 35 11.46 -13.11 -6.10
N ILE A 36 11.64 -14.00 -5.12
CA ILE A 36 12.49 -13.72 -3.96
C ILE A 36 13.95 -13.51 -4.41
N GLU A 37 14.43 -14.39 -5.28
CA GLU A 37 15.78 -14.31 -5.86
C GLU A 37 15.98 -12.99 -6.63
N PHE A 38 15.06 -12.64 -7.52
CA PHE A 38 15.09 -11.38 -8.26
C PHE A 38 15.18 -10.18 -7.32
N VAL A 39 14.29 -10.10 -6.31
CA VAL A 39 14.26 -8.99 -5.34
C VAL A 39 15.58 -8.97 -4.54
N ALA A 40 16.05 -10.11 -4.07
CA ALA A 40 17.32 -10.23 -3.35
C ALA A 40 18.49 -9.72 -4.19
N ALA A 41 18.59 -10.15 -5.46
CA ALA A 41 19.66 -9.74 -6.39
C ALA A 41 19.65 -8.23 -6.67
N GLN A 42 18.49 -7.60 -6.66
CA GLN A 42 18.37 -6.14 -6.80
C GLN A 42 18.78 -5.41 -5.51
N LEU A 43 18.31 -5.88 -4.36
CA LEU A 43 18.51 -5.17 -3.08
C LEU A 43 19.92 -5.33 -2.52
N ILE A 44 20.57 -6.49 -2.71
CA ILE A 44 21.95 -6.74 -2.23
C ILE A 44 22.98 -5.79 -2.85
N GLN A 45 22.64 -5.15 -3.97
CA GLN A 45 23.49 -4.15 -4.63
C GLN A 45 23.45 -2.77 -3.91
N LEU A 46 22.54 -2.59 -2.97
CA LEU A 46 22.41 -1.36 -2.20
C LEU A 46 23.14 -1.49 -0.87
N GLU A 47 23.78 -0.40 -0.43
CA GLU A 47 24.50 -0.40 0.85
C GLU A 47 23.56 -0.67 2.02
N ARG A 48 22.36 -0.07 1.99
CA ARG A 48 21.38 -0.17 3.07
C ARG A 48 19.95 -0.15 2.54
N VAL A 49 19.17 -1.12 2.96
CA VAL A 49 17.73 -1.22 2.70
C VAL A 49 17.00 -1.36 4.02
N TYR A 50 16.12 -0.43 4.30
CA TYR A 50 15.21 -0.47 5.43
C TYR A 50 13.79 -0.77 4.94
N ALA A 51 13.04 -1.56 5.69
CA ALA A 51 11.69 -1.92 5.29
C ALA A 51 10.78 -2.11 6.51
N ILE A 52 9.49 -1.93 6.30
CA ILE A 52 8.44 -2.47 7.15
C ILE A 52 7.60 -3.44 6.32
N PRO A 53 7.01 -4.50 6.89
CA PRO A 53 6.09 -5.34 6.15
C PRO A 53 4.70 -4.69 6.05
N GLY A 54 4.07 -4.89 4.90
CA GLY A 54 2.64 -4.64 4.70
C GLY A 54 1.82 -5.91 4.95
N GLN A 55 0.49 -5.83 4.78
CA GLN A 55 -0.41 -6.98 5.01
C GLN A 55 -0.12 -8.15 4.08
N HIS A 56 0.26 -7.88 2.84
CA HIS A 56 0.57 -8.93 1.86
C HIS A 56 1.89 -9.65 2.13
N ASP A 57 2.81 -9.02 2.85
CA ASP A 57 4.08 -9.64 3.27
C ASP A 57 3.90 -10.63 4.44
N LEU A 58 2.73 -10.62 5.11
CA LEU A 58 2.51 -11.31 6.37
C LEU A 58 1.51 -12.45 6.24
N PRO A 59 1.87 -13.69 6.63
CA PRO A 59 0.90 -14.79 6.71
C PRO A 59 -0.25 -14.41 7.65
N ASN A 60 -1.49 -14.57 7.18
CA ASN A 60 -2.70 -14.22 7.92
C ASN A 60 -2.70 -12.76 8.45
N HIS A 61 -1.99 -11.85 7.77
CA HIS A 61 -1.80 -10.46 8.19
C HIS A 61 -1.22 -10.30 9.60
N ASN A 62 -0.49 -11.30 10.09
CA ASN A 62 0.04 -11.34 11.43
C ASN A 62 1.57 -11.14 11.43
N TYR A 63 2.04 -10.06 12.08
CA TYR A 63 3.45 -9.69 12.18
C TYR A 63 4.32 -10.79 12.81
N GLU A 64 3.81 -11.51 13.81
CA GLU A 64 4.53 -12.60 14.48
C GLU A 64 4.87 -13.77 13.54
N LEU A 65 4.09 -13.92 12.45
CA LEU A 65 4.29 -14.97 11.46
C LEU A 65 5.23 -14.54 10.31
N MET A 66 5.78 -13.33 10.34
CA MET A 66 6.66 -12.79 9.30
C MET A 66 7.81 -13.74 8.92
N HIS A 67 8.34 -14.50 9.89
CA HIS A 67 9.41 -15.47 9.66
C HIS A 67 9.05 -16.59 8.67
N LYS A 68 7.78 -16.77 8.32
CA LYS A 68 7.29 -17.77 7.35
C LYS A 68 7.09 -17.19 5.94
N SER A 69 7.46 -15.95 5.71
CA SER A 69 7.19 -15.22 4.47
C SER A 69 8.46 -14.96 3.63
N GLY A 70 8.25 -14.59 2.35
CA GLY A 70 9.33 -14.12 1.49
C GLY A 70 10.04 -12.88 2.04
N TYR A 71 9.31 -11.97 2.68
CA TYR A 71 9.87 -10.85 3.41
C TYR A 71 10.79 -11.33 4.55
N GLY A 72 10.34 -12.32 5.32
CA GLY A 72 11.12 -12.93 6.40
C GLY A 72 12.43 -13.58 5.91
N VAL A 73 12.43 -14.17 4.71
CA VAL A 73 13.65 -14.70 4.08
C VAL A 73 14.67 -13.58 3.84
N LEU A 74 14.24 -12.46 3.23
CA LEU A 74 15.13 -11.32 2.95
C LEU A 74 15.68 -10.68 4.23
N ARG A 75 14.83 -10.56 5.27
CA ARG A 75 15.24 -10.09 6.60
C ARG A 75 16.29 -11.01 7.22
N THR A 76 16.04 -12.32 7.25
CA THR A 76 16.95 -13.30 7.86
C THR A 76 18.29 -13.37 7.13
N ALA A 77 18.27 -13.20 5.81
CA ALA A 77 19.48 -13.11 4.98
C ALA A 77 20.24 -11.78 5.16
N GLY A 78 19.71 -10.82 5.93
CA GLY A 78 20.33 -9.51 6.15
C GLY A 78 20.29 -8.58 4.92
N ILE A 79 19.45 -8.91 3.93
CA ILE A 79 19.29 -8.11 2.71
C ILE A 79 18.45 -6.85 3.00
N ILE A 80 17.50 -6.95 3.91
CA ILE A 80 16.73 -5.84 4.42
C ILE A 80 16.88 -5.72 5.94
N THR A 81 16.91 -4.50 6.43
CA THR A 81 16.77 -4.18 7.85
C THR A 81 15.29 -3.95 8.14
N ASP A 82 14.64 -4.90 8.80
CA ASP A 82 13.27 -4.73 9.27
C ASP A 82 13.21 -3.66 10.36
N MET A 83 12.42 -2.62 10.12
CA MET A 83 12.23 -1.53 11.08
C MET A 83 11.22 -1.97 12.12
N HIS A 84 11.72 -2.50 13.25
CA HIS A 84 10.87 -2.96 14.34
C HIS A 84 9.91 -1.86 14.81
N PRO A 85 8.62 -2.18 15.07
CA PRO A 85 7.60 -1.19 15.41
C PRO A 85 8.01 -0.28 16.57
N GLY A 86 7.89 1.03 16.36
CA GLY A 86 8.16 2.03 17.39
C GLY A 86 9.63 2.27 17.72
N VAL A 87 10.56 1.49 17.18
CA VAL A 87 12.01 1.67 17.38
C VAL A 87 12.55 2.73 16.42
N PRO A 88 13.30 3.73 16.89
CA PRO A 88 13.92 4.73 16.03
C PRO A 88 15.20 4.22 15.37
N TYR A 89 15.32 4.44 14.05
CA TYR A 89 16.48 4.12 13.22
C TYR A 89 17.12 5.41 12.71
N LYS A 90 18.41 5.62 12.98
CA LYS A 90 19.15 6.73 12.39
C LYS A 90 19.49 6.44 10.94
N ILE A 91 18.97 7.26 10.03
CA ILE A 91 19.24 7.19 8.58
C ILE A 91 19.61 8.60 8.11
N GLY A 92 20.88 8.82 7.81
CA GLY A 92 21.39 10.16 7.54
C GLY A 92 21.16 11.12 8.71
N ASP A 93 20.57 12.27 8.43
CA ASP A 93 20.28 13.33 9.39
C ASP A 93 18.90 13.18 10.07
N PHE A 94 18.21 12.07 9.84
CA PHE A 94 16.86 11.83 10.35
C PHE A 94 16.79 10.61 11.25
N SER A 95 15.78 10.62 12.13
CA SER A 95 15.37 9.45 12.92
C SER A 95 14.06 8.90 12.37
N PHE A 96 14.10 7.70 11.80
CA PHE A 96 12.96 7.03 11.19
C PHE A 96 12.31 6.08 12.19
N ILE A 97 10.98 6.03 12.20
CA ILE A 97 10.20 5.07 12.98
C ILE A 97 9.26 4.32 12.03
N GLY A 98 9.34 2.98 12.08
CA GLY A 98 8.48 2.08 11.31
C GLY A 98 7.16 1.78 12.04
N PHE A 99 6.07 1.76 11.28
CA PHE A 99 4.74 1.32 11.70
C PHE A 99 4.21 0.33 10.66
N PRO A 100 4.55 -0.96 10.80
CA PRO A 100 4.07 -2.01 9.91
C PRO A 100 2.55 -2.12 9.92
N TRP A 101 2.00 -2.95 9.02
CA TRP A 101 0.58 -3.29 9.06
C TRP A 101 0.14 -3.74 10.46
N GLY A 102 -1.02 -3.22 10.91
CA GLY A 102 -1.58 -3.50 12.23
C GLY A 102 -1.07 -2.61 13.36
N TYR A 103 -0.06 -1.78 13.12
CA TYR A 103 0.49 -0.87 14.14
C TYR A 103 0.01 0.57 13.95
N GLU A 104 -0.41 1.19 15.06
CA GLU A 104 -0.83 2.59 15.08
C GLU A 104 0.38 3.53 15.10
N ILE A 105 0.27 4.65 14.37
CA ILE A 105 1.28 5.71 14.42
C ILE A 105 1.21 6.41 15.77
N THR A 106 2.29 6.40 16.52
CA THR A 106 2.40 7.05 17.84
C THR A 106 3.17 8.36 17.75
N LYS A 107 3.10 9.18 18.80
CA LYS A 107 3.99 10.35 18.90
C LYS A 107 5.44 9.89 19.07
N PRO A 108 6.39 10.51 18.35
CA PRO A 108 7.79 10.19 18.57
C PRO A 108 8.21 10.58 19.98
N HIS A 109 9.04 9.74 20.61
CA HIS A 109 9.63 10.09 21.89
C HIS A 109 10.55 11.31 21.74
N LYS A 110 10.42 12.26 22.65
CA LYS A 110 11.34 13.41 22.72
C LYS A 110 12.70 12.91 23.20
N GLY A 111 13.75 13.02 22.42
CA GLY A 111 15.08 12.62 22.91
C GLY A 111 16.21 12.58 21.89
N SER A 112 15.95 12.41 20.61
CA SER A 112 17.04 12.28 19.62
C SER A 112 17.65 13.61 19.18
N GLY A 113 16.95 14.73 19.36
CA GLY A 113 17.34 16.03 18.77
C GLY A 113 17.29 16.05 17.24
N MET A 114 16.98 14.92 16.59
CA MET A 114 16.93 14.74 15.16
C MET A 114 15.50 14.95 14.63
N PRO A 115 15.33 15.45 13.38
CA PRO A 115 14.05 15.47 12.72
C PRO A 115 13.49 14.05 12.58
N MET A 116 12.20 13.86 12.91
CA MET A 116 11.55 12.56 12.95
C MET A 116 10.81 12.28 11.64
N VAL A 117 10.93 11.05 11.14
CA VAL A 117 10.24 10.56 9.94
C VAL A 117 9.44 9.31 10.29
N ALA A 118 8.17 9.30 9.92
CA ALA A 118 7.32 8.12 10.05
C ALA A 118 7.28 7.34 8.74
N ILE A 119 7.42 6.01 8.82
CA ILE A 119 7.14 5.08 7.71
C ILE A 119 6.00 4.18 8.16
N ALA A 120 4.88 4.21 7.47
CA ALA A 120 3.70 3.45 7.87
C ALA A 120 3.09 2.68 6.70
N HIS A 121 2.71 1.43 6.95
CA HIS A 121 1.89 0.67 6.01
C HIS A 121 0.43 0.72 6.48
N ARG A 122 -0.26 1.75 6.01
CA ARG A 122 -1.64 2.03 6.39
C ARG A 122 -2.32 2.85 5.31
N TYR A 123 -3.56 2.51 5.00
CA TYR A 123 -4.36 3.30 4.09
C TYR A 123 -4.55 4.72 4.66
N ILE A 124 -4.14 5.72 3.88
CA ILE A 124 -4.36 7.14 4.12
C ILE A 124 -4.71 7.80 2.79
N TRP A 125 -5.53 8.83 2.82
CA TRP A 125 -5.99 9.46 1.60
C TRP A 125 -6.12 10.98 1.72
N THR A 126 -6.14 11.65 0.58
CA THR A 126 -6.51 13.05 0.41
C THR A 126 -7.53 13.17 -0.72
N GLU A 127 -8.18 14.31 -0.84
CA GLU A 127 -9.17 14.57 -1.89
C GLU A 127 -8.60 14.24 -3.28
N GLY A 128 -9.39 13.57 -4.11
CA GLY A 128 -8.99 13.08 -5.43
C GLY A 128 -8.09 11.81 -5.44
N HIS A 129 -7.61 11.34 -4.26
CA HIS A 129 -6.72 10.19 -4.13
C HIS A 129 -7.30 9.14 -3.18
N THR A 130 -8.56 8.80 -3.37
CA THR A 130 -9.33 7.89 -2.54
C THR A 130 -10.26 7.02 -3.39
N TYR A 131 -10.96 6.09 -2.77
CA TYR A 131 -12.07 5.34 -3.36
C TYR A 131 -13.42 5.77 -2.74
N VAL A 132 -14.51 5.46 -3.41
CA VAL A 132 -15.87 5.74 -2.92
C VAL A 132 -16.10 4.96 -1.61
N GLY A 133 -16.57 5.66 -0.56
CA GLY A 133 -16.79 5.04 0.76
C GLY A 133 -15.57 4.91 1.66
N ALA A 134 -14.42 5.51 1.30
CA ALA A 134 -13.25 5.52 2.18
C ALA A 134 -13.56 6.18 3.53
N ASP A 135 -13.10 5.54 4.62
CA ASP A 135 -13.30 6.04 5.99
C ASP A 135 -12.75 7.48 6.13
N PRO A 136 -13.59 8.47 6.46
CA PRO A 136 -13.14 9.86 6.65
C PRO A 136 -12.04 10.02 7.68
N ARG A 137 -11.99 9.15 8.69
CA ARG A 137 -10.96 9.17 9.75
C ARG A 137 -9.56 8.90 9.22
N LEU A 138 -9.43 8.22 8.07
CA LEU A 138 -8.17 7.92 7.40
C LEU A 138 -7.71 9.04 6.46
N SER A 139 -8.46 10.14 6.38
CA SER A 139 -8.00 11.32 5.64
C SER A 139 -6.78 11.95 6.30
N VAL A 140 -5.82 12.39 5.48
CA VAL A 140 -4.65 13.17 5.93
C VAL A 140 -5.08 14.36 6.79
N THR A 141 -6.20 15.01 6.45
CA THR A 141 -6.70 16.18 7.18
C THR A 141 -7.13 15.86 8.61
N GLN A 142 -7.59 14.64 8.88
CA GLN A 142 -8.04 14.21 10.21
C GLN A 142 -6.89 13.69 11.08
N SER A 143 -5.76 13.30 10.50
CA SER A 143 -4.63 12.74 11.23
C SER A 143 -3.81 13.80 11.98
N SER A 144 -4.16 14.08 13.24
CA SER A 144 -3.43 15.07 14.06
C SER A 144 -2.03 14.62 14.44
N ILE A 145 -1.74 13.32 14.42
CA ILE A 145 -0.45 12.75 14.80
C ILE A 145 0.69 13.18 13.88
N LEU A 146 0.40 13.40 12.59
CA LEU A 146 1.41 13.71 11.56
C LEU A 146 2.15 15.02 11.82
N LYS A 147 1.56 15.98 12.55
CA LYS A 147 2.22 17.25 12.90
C LYS A 147 3.49 17.09 13.75
N HIS A 148 3.70 15.91 14.33
CA HIS A 148 4.86 15.61 15.16
C HIS A 148 6.07 15.08 14.37
N TYR A 149 5.90 14.91 13.05
CA TYR A 149 6.93 14.42 12.15
C TYR A 149 7.32 15.50 11.13
N THR A 150 8.56 15.46 10.68
CA THR A 150 9.06 16.27 9.57
C THR A 150 8.54 15.76 8.24
N ALA A 151 8.55 14.44 8.09
CA ALA A 151 7.97 13.76 6.94
C ALA A 151 7.28 12.47 7.38
N SER A 152 6.29 12.03 6.61
CA SER A 152 5.59 10.76 6.83
C SER A 152 5.35 10.09 5.48
N PHE A 153 5.80 8.84 5.35
CA PHE A 153 5.67 8.06 4.14
C PHE A 153 4.72 6.89 4.38
N PHE A 154 3.80 6.71 3.45
CA PHE A 154 2.76 5.71 3.55
C PHE A 154 2.80 4.72 2.39
N GLY A 155 2.50 3.47 2.67
CA GLY A 155 2.07 2.45 1.72
C GLY A 155 0.57 2.19 1.81
N ASP A 156 0.07 1.17 1.05
CA ASP A 156 -1.30 0.66 0.99
C ASP A 156 -2.25 1.40 0.02
N ASN A 157 -2.27 2.72 -0.03
CA ASN A 157 -3.07 3.42 -1.03
C ASN A 157 -2.36 3.44 -2.40
N HIS A 158 -2.95 2.82 -3.42
CA HIS A 158 -2.37 2.77 -4.76
C HIS A 158 -2.43 4.11 -5.52
N LYS A 159 -3.21 5.08 -5.04
CA LYS A 159 -3.27 6.44 -5.61
C LYS A 159 -2.24 7.34 -4.95
N GLY A 160 -1.11 7.56 -5.63
CA GLY A 160 0.00 8.34 -5.09
C GLY A 160 -0.32 9.84 -4.94
N PHE A 161 0.07 10.42 -3.80
CA PHE A 161 -0.07 11.86 -3.54
C PHE A 161 1.08 12.38 -2.67
N LEU A 162 1.34 13.68 -2.78
CA LEU A 162 2.17 14.45 -1.85
C LEU A 162 1.32 15.59 -1.28
N TRP A 163 1.23 15.66 0.03
CA TRP A 163 0.46 16.67 0.72
C TRP A 163 1.25 17.23 1.90
N ILE A 164 1.06 18.52 2.22
CA ILE A 164 1.76 19.20 3.30
C ILE A 164 0.79 19.56 4.41
N ARG A 165 1.10 19.11 5.64
CA ARG A 165 0.36 19.42 6.84
C ARG A 165 1.23 20.16 7.84
N GLY A 166 1.07 21.47 7.91
CA GLY A 166 1.96 22.33 8.71
C GLY A 166 3.40 22.18 8.25
N LYS A 167 4.26 21.62 9.11
CA LYS A 167 5.66 21.35 8.79
C LYS A 167 5.93 19.91 8.29
N CYS A 168 4.93 19.06 8.26
CA CYS A 168 5.08 17.68 7.83
C CYS A 168 4.74 17.52 6.35
N SER A 169 5.64 16.93 5.59
CA SER A 169 5.39 16.42 4.25
C SER A 169 4.84 15.02 4.35
N VAL A 170 3.65 14.77 3.80
CA VAL A 170 3.00 13.46 3.78
C VAL A 170 3.01 12.92 2.36
N LEU A 171 3.72 11.84 2.13
CA LEU A 171 3.83 11.18 0.84
C LEU A 171 3.28 9.77 0.92
N ASN A 172 2.38 9.45 0.02
CA ASN A 172 2.09 8.09 -0.41
C ASN A 172 2.55 7.95 -1.85
N CYS A 173 3.48 7.02 -2.13
CA CYS A 173 4.04 6.86 -3.47
C CYS A 173 3.03 6.31 -4.47
N GLY A 174 2.02 5.57 -3.99
CA GLY A 174 1.07 4.84 -4.81
C GLY A 174 1.60 3.52 -5.33
N GLY A 175 0.86 2.89 -6.23
CA GLY A 175 1.26 1.63 -6.85
C GLY A 175 2.50 1.78 -7.75
N PHE A 176 3.34 0.76 -7.77
CA PHE A 176 4.54 0.70 -8.62
C PHE A 176 4.22 0.41 -10.08
N MET A 177 3.01 -0.08 -10.34
CA MET A 177 2.55 -0.51 -11.66
C MET A 177 1.16 0.03 -11.93
N ARG A 178 0.85 0.18 -13.20
CA ARG A 178 -0.49 0.46 -13.71
C ARG A 178 -1.14 -0.88 -14.06
N ARG A 179 -2.14 -1.30 -13.29
CA ARG A 179 -2.80 -2.62 -13.42
C ARG A 179 -4.18 -2.52 -14.05
N LYS A 180 -4.85 -1.38 -13.92
CA LYS A 180 -6.23 -1.18 -14.32
C LYS A 180 -6.35 -0.14 -15.45
N SER A 181 -7.45 -0.19 -16.18
CA SER A 181 -7.71 0.74 -17.30
C SER A 181 -7.83 2.20 -16.87
N ASP A 182 -8.31 2.46 -15.66
CA ASP A 182 -8.40 3.79 -15.07
C ASP A 182 -7.04 4.33 -14.59
N GLU A 183 -6.02 3.49 -14.52
CA GLU A 183 -4.65 3.86 -14.14
C GLU A 183 -3.77 4.27 -15.34
N LYS A 184 -4.32 4.38 -16.57
CA LYS A 184 -3.53 4.74 -17.77
C LYS A 184 -2.78 6.06 -17.62
N SER A 185 -3.39 7.04 -16.99
CA SER A 185 -2.79 8.36 -16.71
C SER A 185 -1.98 8.40 -15.42
N TYR A 186 -2.02 7.33 -14.61
CA TYR A 186 -1.28 7.29 -13.36
C TYR A 186 0.22 7.21 -13.62
N GLN A 187 0.99 8.08 -12.94
CA GLN A 187 2.45 8.11 -13.00
C GLN A 187 3.04 7.50 -11.73
N PRO A 188 3.53 6.25 -11.76
CA PRO A 188 4.28 5.65 -10.67
C PRO A 188 5.46 6.53 -10.26
N SER A 189 5.75 6.57 -8.96
CA SER A 189 6.83 7.42 -8.46
C SER A 189 7.39 6.87 -7.15
N VAL A 190 8.60 7.32 -6.81
CA VAL A 190 9.19 7.18 -5.47
C VAL A 190 9.34 8.54 -4.80
N GLY A 191 9.52 8.55 -3.48
CA GLY A 191 9.83 9.75 -2.71
C GLY A 191 11.32 9.95 -2.56
N LEU A 192 11.79 11.17 -2.71
CA LEU A 192 13.13 11.62 -2.33
C LEU A 192 12.99 12.54 -1.11
N LEU A 193 13.58 12.14 0.01
CA LEU A 193 13.72 12.99 1.19
C LEU A 193 15.09 13.65 1.17
N TYR A 194 15.10 14.98 1.16
CA TYR A 194 16.32 15.78 1.18
C TYR A 194 16.74 16.11 2.62
N THR A 195 18.00 16.44 2.82
CA THR A 195 18.59 16.76 4.15
C THR A 195 17.93 17.96 4.84
N ASP A 196 17.32 18.87 4.07
CA ASP A 196 16.52 19.99 4.57
C ASP A 196 15.10 19.62 5.02
N GLY A 197 14.72 18.35 4.88
CA GLY A 197 13.38 17.84 5.20
C GLY A 197 12.37 17.95 4.04
N THR A 198 12.79 18.49 2.90
CA THR A 198 11.95 18.57 1.70
C THR A 198 11.71 17.19 1.14
N VAL A 199 10.46 16.91 0.73
CA VAL A 199 10.08 15.68 0.04
C VAL A 199 9.65 16.00 -1.39
N LYS A 200 10.18 15.25 -2.35
CA LYS A 200 9.77 15.35 -3.77
C LYS A 200 9.41 13.97 -4.33
N ARG A 201 8.44 13.94 -5.23
CA ARG A 201 8.13 12.75 -6.03
C ARG A 201 9.10 12.66 -7.19
N HIS A 202 9.68 11.49 -7.41
CA HIS A 202 10.51 11.17 -8.57
C HIS A 202 9.78 10.13 -9.43
N PRO A 203 9.42 10.44 -10.69
CA PRO A 203 8.66 9.54 -11.52
C PRO A 203 9.48 8.32 -11.93
N ILE A 204 8.81 7.17 -12.04
CA ILE A 204 9.33 5.93 -12.65
C ILE A 204 8.89 5.91 -14.10
N LEU A 205 9.81 5.66 -15.02
CA LEU A 205 9.50 5.64 -16.44
C LEU A 205 8.59 4.47 -16.80
N THR A 206 7.49 4.77 -17.49
CA THR A 206 6.44 3.83 -17.90
C THR A 206 6.18 3.86 -19.41
N THR A 207 7.11 4.41 -20.18
CA THR A 207 6.97 4.62 -21.65
C THR A 207 6.75 3.32 -22.43
N GLU A 208 7.15 2.19 -21.85
CA GLU A 208 7.02 0.88 -22.48
C GLU A 208 5.82 0.07 -21.97
N ASP A 209 4.97 0.65 -21.11
CA ASP A 209 3.76 -0.01 -20.66
C ASP A 209 2.72 -0.06 -21.79
N VAL A 210 2.26 -1.26 -22.12
CA VAL A 210 1.24 -1.49 -23.13
C VAL A 210 -0.06 -1.93 -22.45
N PHE A 211 -1.13 -1.19 -22.70
CA PHE A 211 -2.48 -1.54 -22.24
C PHE A 211 -3.21 -2.29 -23.36
N HIS A 212 -3.44 -3.58 -23.17
CA HIS A 212 -4.27 -4.37 -24.07
C HIS A 212 -5.74 -4.16 -23.70
N ARG A 213 -6.52 -3.69 -24.67
CA ARG A 213 -7.99 -3.69 -24.56
C ARG A 213 -8.47 -5.11 -24.82
N ASN A 214 -9.17 -5.73 -23.87
CA ASN A 214 -9.87 -6.97 -24.11
C ASN A 214 -11.35 -6.64 -24.48
N PRO A 215 -11.75 -6.72 -25.76
CA PRO A 215 -13.11 -6.36 -26.19
C PRO A 215 -14.19 -7.27 -25.60
N GLU A 216 -13.82 -8.45 -25.12
CA GLU A 216 -14.76 -9.40 -24.50
C GLU A 216 -15.13 -8.99 -23.08
N LEU A 217 -14.19 -8.38 -22.34
CA LEU A 217 -14.47 -7.84 -21.00
C LEU A 217 -15.34 -6.58 -21.04
N ASP A 218 -15.25 -5.79 -22.13
CA ASP A 218 -16.10 -4.62 -22.32
C ASP A 218 -17.59 -5.00 -22.57
N LYS A 219 -17.87 -6.27 -22.88
CA LYS A 219 -19.23 -6.78 -23.13
C LYS A 219 -19.92 -7.37 -21.90
N ILE A 220 -19.21 -7.55 -20.79
CA ILE A 220 -19.66 -8.29 -19.61
C ILE A 220 -20.06 -7.36 -18.46
N VAL A 221 -19.93 -6.04 -18.61
CA VAL A 221 -20.45 -5.11 -17.59
C VAL A 221 -21.89 -4.79 -17.98
N PRO A 222 -22.92 -5.43 -17.36
CA PRO A 222 -24.24 -4.80 -17.35
C PRO A 222 -24.04 -3.40 -16.75
N GLU A 223 -24.70 -2.42 -17.29
CA GLU A 223 -24.82 -1.09 -16.64
C GLU A 223 -25.47 -1.30 -15.29
N ILE A 224 -24.65 -1.64 -14.28
CA ILE A 224 -25.09 -1.58 -12.89
C ILE A 224 -25.14 -0.09 -12.58
N ASP A 225 -26.32 0.41 -12.34
CA ASP A 225 -26.49 1.74 -11.77
C ASP A 225 -25.76 1.76 -10.43
N MET A 226 -24.57 2.35 -10.44
CA MET A 226 -23.70 2.39 -9.26
C MET A 226 -24.34 3.23 -8.13
N ASP A 227 -25.18 4.17 -8.46
CA ASP A 227 -25.88 4.98 -7.45
C ASP A 227 -26.99 4.18 -6.79
N GLU A 228 -27.71 3.35 -7.55
CA GLU A 228 -28.69 2.39 -7.03
C GLU A 228 -28.00 1.31 -6.18
N PHE A 229 -26.89 0.74 -6.66
CA PHE A 229 -26.10 -0.25 -5.91
C PHE A 229 -25.56 0.32 -4.59
N ILE A 230 -24.99 1.55 -4.60
CA ILE A 230 -24.49 2.23 -3.41
C ILE A 230 -25.63 2.56 -2.45
N SER A 231 -26.79 2.98 -2.96
CA SER A 231 -27.98 3.25 -2.18
C SER A 231 -28.49 2.01 -1.45
N GLU A 232 -28.55 0.87 -2.15
CA GLU A 232 -28.92 -0.41 -1.56
C GLU A 232 -27.87 -0.91 -0.55
N MET A 233 -26.56 -0.77 -0.84
CA MET A 233 -25.49 -1.14 0.11
C MET A 233 -25.52 -0.27 1.38
N ASN A 234 -25.81 1.02 1.27
CA ASN A 234 -25.96 1.90 2.44
C ASN A 234 -27.20 1.55 3.27
N ARG A 235 -28.29 1.14 2.62
CA ARG A 235 -29.51 0.66 3.28
C ARG A 235 -29.29 -0.66 4.03
N LEU A 236 -28.38 -1.51 3.54
CA LEU A 236 -27.95 -2.76 4.20
C LEU A 236 -26.95 -2.51 5.34
N GLY A 237 -26.19 -1.41 5.30
CA GLY A 237 -25.15 -1.08 6.30
C GLY A 237 -25.69 -0.63 7.66
N ASP A 238 -26.96 -0.26 7.78
CA ASP A 238 -27.58 0.13 9.06
C ASP A 238 -28.01 -1.06 9.95
N VAL A 239 -27.78 -2.28 9.49
CA VAL A 239 -28.09 -3.49 10.26
C VAL A 239 -26.81 -4.33 10.37
N ALA A 240 -26.16 -4.30 11.53
CA ALA A 240 -25.01 -5.13 11.87
C ALA A 240 -25.41 -6.62 11.90
N ILE A 241 -25.57 -7.25 10.74
CA ILE A 241 -26.05 -8.62 10.62
C ILE A 241 -25.20 -9.37 9.59
N ASN A 242 -24.82 -10.57 9.99
CA ASN A 242 -24.30 -11.73 9.29
C ASN A 242 -24.34 -11.64 7.76
N PHE A 243 -23.20 -11.37 7.14
CA PHE A 243 -23.01 -11.23 5.70
C PHE A 243 -23.61 -12.41 4.86
N PRO A 244 -23.51 -13.69 5.28
CA PRO A 244 -24.16 -14.79 4.59
C PRO A 244 -25.69 -14.70 4.49
N GLU A 245 -26.36 -14.26 5.55
CA GLU A 245 -27.82 -14.11 5.55
C GLU A 245 -28.30 -12.98 4.64
N GLN A 246 -27.52 -11.91 4.53
CA GLN A 246 -27.81 -10.81 3.62
C GLN A 246 -27.69 -11.20 2.15
N ILE A 247 -26.65 -11.98 1.81
CA ILE A 247 -26.51 -12.51 0.44
C ILE A 247 -27.66 -13.45 0.10
N LEU A 248 -28.06 -14.36 0.99
CA LEU A 248 -29.18 -15.25 0.76
C LEU A 248 -30.49 -14.49 0.55
N ARG A 249 -30.74 -13.49 1.38
CA ARG A 249 -31.91 -12.63 1.27
C ARG A 249 -31.91 -11.84 -0.05
N TYR A 250 -30.77 -11.29 -0.45
CA TYR A 250 -30.63 -10.58 -1.73
C TYR A 250 -30.93 -11.51 -2.92
N ILE A 251 -30.45 -12.76 -2.88
CA ILE A 251 -30.71 -13.79 -3.90
C ILE A 251 -32.20 -14.11 -4.00
N ASP A 252 -32.91 -14.13 -2.87
CA ASP A 252 -34.34 -14.47 -2.82
C ASP A 252 -35.25 -13.30 -3.23
N GLU A 253 -34.84 -12.06 -2.94
CA GLU A 253 -35.61 -10.85 -3.22
C GLU A 253 -35.43 -10.35 -4.66
N HIS A 254 -34.37 -10.78 -5.38
CA HIS A 254 -34.05 -10.31 -6.72
C HIS A 254 -34.05 -11.43 -7.75
N SER A 255 -34.62 -11.15 -8.95
CA SER A 255 -34.58 -12.08 -10.09
C SER A 255 -33.21 -12.01 -10.77
N LEU A 256 -32.23 -12.72 -10.20
CA LEU A 256 -30.86 -12.75 -10.71
C LEU A 256 -30.71 -13.77 -11.85
N GLU A 257 -29.83 -13.47 -12.81
CA GLU A 257 -29.38 -14.41 -13.82
C GLU A 257 -28.75 -15.67 -13.14
N PRO A 258 -28.96 -16.89 -13.70
CA PRO A 258 -28.53 -18.14 -13.09
C PRO A 258 -27.03 -18.18 -12.70
N ASN A 259 -26.17 -17.66 -13.56
CA ASN A 259 -24.72 -17.58 -13.36
C ASN A 259 -24.32 -16.63 -12.22
N VAL A 260 -25.07 -15.53 -12.02
CA VAL A 260 -24.86 -14.57 -10.92
C VAL A 260 -25.31 -15.19 -9.60
N LYS A 261 -26.44 -15.88 -9.62
CA LYS A 261 -26.97 -16.60 -8.44
C LYS A 261 -26.00 -17.69 -7.96
N GLU A 262 -25.46 -18.48 -8.87
CA GLU A 262 -24.49 -19.53 -8.59
C GLU A 262 -23.18 -18.94 -8.03
N ALA A 263 -22.68 -17.86 -8.59
CA ALA A 263 -21.47 -17.16 -8.11
C ALA A 263 -21.65 -16.63 -6.69
N LEU A 264 -22.79 -16.02 -6.37
CA LEU A 264 -23.11 -15.53 -5.02
C LEU A 264 -23.26 -16.66 -4.01
N GLN A 265 -23.87 -17.80 -4.41
CA GLN A 265 -23.99 -18.98 -3.56
C GLN A 265 -22.62 -19.62 -3.27
N HIS A 266 -21.70 -19.59 -4.23
CA HIS A 266 -20.33 -20.08 -4.04
C HIS A 266 -19.53 -19.27 -3.01
N LEU A 267 -19.82 -17.98 -2.83
CA LEU A 267 -19.20 -17.14 -1.81
C LEU A 267 -19.63 -17.49 -0.38
N LEU A 268 -20.70 -18.28 -0.24
CA LEU A 268 -21.26 -18.71 1.06
C LEU A 268 -20.75 -20.06 1.54
N LEU A 269 -20.00 -20.80 0.68
CA LEU A 269 -19.45 -22.09 1.07
C LEU A 269 -18.23 -21.87 2.00
N PRO A 270 -18.14 -22.57 3.12
CA PRO A 270 -16.97 -22.52 3.97
C PRO A 270 -15.75 -23.11 3.24
N PHE A 271 -14.62 -22.41 3.32
CA PHE A 271 -13.32 -22.90 2.86
C PHE A 271 -12.86 -24.09 3.68
#